data_894bdf9ab2ef02e199c098734b2994d6
#
_entry.id   894bdf9ab2ef02e199c098734b2994d6
#
_cell.length_a   1.000
_cell.length_b   1.000
_cell.length_c   1.000
_cell.angle_alpha   90.00
_cell.angle_beta   90.00
_cell.angle_gamma   90.00
#
_symmetry.space_group_name_H-M   'P 1'
#
loop_
_entity.id
_entity.type
_entity.pdbx_description
1 polymer ?
#
loop_
_entity_poly.entity_id
_entity_poly.type
_entity_poly.pdbx_seq_one_letter_code
_entity_poly.pdbx_strand_id
1 'polypeptide(L)'
;MMEIMRANQSHAYRMLQCLTVANRPLSVAELAEILAFDFNEAKGGIPKLNASWRWDDHEQAVLSTCSSLVTIVPNDGSPIVQFSHFSVKEFLMSDRLATSRREISQYHISLLDAHTLLAQASLAVLLRDPDVDGLADSGALAEYGAEHWTTHARFENITSQLRDGMENLFDPDKPYFEAWVKLHDMDAENGRYSRRDTRHTPDSPDSEPRARPLYYAALCGFLELVAHLTLKYPQYASARGGRFGTALHSASFQGYLQVVRYLLRHGVNVNVLDSANYTPLLFASWQGHLDVVQCLLEHGADVNLLGDLHYAPLTLAAYWGHVNVVRLLLDHNAEANSQDKDGDTPLHDVMRGDRFNAERVQIARLLLKHGANPNARNHILQTPLHLVSEREDLLDVLRLLLEHGTDLDAKDEGGKTPLQRSLDKGHDEITRLLLEHSNKPISGSVA
;
A
#
# COMPACT_ATOMS: atom_id res chain seq x y z
N MET A 1 -1.40 -39.37 13.38
CA MET A 1 -1.69 -38.75 12.07
C MET A 1 -2.50 -39.65 11.15
N MET A 2 -2.07 -40.84 10.78
CA MET A 2 -2.80 -41.71 9.84
C MET A 2 -4.17 -42.22 10.33
N GLU A 3 -4.39 -42.45 11.61
CA GLU A 3 -5.68 -42.91 12.14
C GLU A 3 -6.75 -41.81 12.22
N ILE A 4 -6.35 -40.60 12.61
CA ILE A 4 -7.27 -39.44 12.73
C ILE A 4 -7.75 -38.99 11.35
N MET A 5 -6.89 -39.04 10.36
CA MET A 5 -7.21 -38.59 8.99
C MET A 5 -8.09 -39.56 8.18
N ARG A 6 -8.26 -40.82 8.60
CA ARG A 6 -9.11 -41.77 7.84
C ARG A 6 -10.61 -41.46 7.97
N ALA A 7 -11.07 -40.97 9.10
CA ALA A 7 -12.49 -40.69 9.33
C ALA A 7 -12.94 -39.33 8.77
N ASN A 8 -12.05 -38.28 8.82
CA ASN A 8 -12.35 -36.90 8.43
C ASN A 8 -11.20 -36.28 7.62
N GLN A 9 -10.60 -37.04 6.72
CA GLN A 9 -9.37 -36.68 6.02
C GLN A 9 -9.45 -35.33 5.29
N SER A 10 -10.56 -35.06 4.61
CA SER A 10 -10.74 -33.81 3.86
C SER A 10 -10.87 -32.59 4.77
N HIS A 11 -11.61 -32.69 5.87
CA HIS A 11 -11.75 -31.61 6.84
C HIS A 11 -10.45 -31.33 7.58
N ALA A 12 -9.74 -32.39 8.00
CA ALA A 12 -8.43 -32.25 8.64
C ALA A 12 -7.41 -31.55 7.73
N TYR A 13 -7.36 -31.93 6.47
CA TYR A 13 -6.45 -31.32 5.50
C TYR A 13 -6.79 -29.85 5.25
N ARG A 14 -8.08 -29.52 5.05
CA ARG A 14 -8.54 -28.13 4.89
C ARG A 14 -8.22 -27.26 6.10
N MET A 15 -8.43 -27.76 7.31
CA MET A 15 -8.07 -27.04 8.53
C MET A 15 -6.59 -26.73 8.60
N LEU A 16 -5.72 -27.70 8.30
CA LEU A 16 -4.28 -27.50 8.29
C LEU A 16 -3.84 -26.53 7.20
N GLN A 17 -4.50 -26.55 6.01
CA GLN A 17 -4.29 -25.54 4.96
C GLN A 17 -4.62 -24.14 5.48
N CYS A 18 -5.78 -23.92 6.10
CA CYS A 18 -6.17 -22.64 6.65
C CYS A 18 -5.16 -22.11 7.68
N LEU A 19 -4.80 -22.94 8.64
CA LEU A 19 -3.85 -22.57 9.70
C LEU A 19 -2.44 -22.27 9.15
N THR A 20 -2.11 -22.82 7.99
CA THR A 20 -0.80 -22.60 7.35
C THR A 20 -0.66 -21.18 6.78
N VAL A 21 -1.72 -20.63 6.20
CA VAL A 21 -1.66 -19.37 5.43
C VAL A 21 -2.49 -18.23 6.03
N ALA A 22 -3.20 -18.47 7.13
CA ALA A 22 -3.97 -17.41 7.77
C ALA A 22 -3.08 -16.23 8.20
N ASN A 23 -3.53 -15.01 7.92
CA ASN A 23 -2.81 -13.77 8.22
C ASN A 23 -2.79 -13.45 9.72
N ARG A 24 -3.80 -13.93 10.45
CA ARG A 24 -3.87 -13.94 11.91
C ARG A 24 -4.37 -15.31 12.40
N PRO A 25 -4.18 -15.65 13.67
CA PRO A 25 -4.78 -16.85 14.21
C PRO A 25 -6.29 -16.86 14.00
N LEU A 26 -6.81 -17.99 13.49
CA LEU A 26 -8.25 -18.18 13.33
C LEU A 26 -8.88 -18.60 14.66
N SER A 27 -10.05 -18.07 14.96
CA SER A 27 -10.86 -18.53 16.06
C SER A 27 -11.44 -19.92 15.76
N VAL A 28 -11.86 -20.60 16.82
CA VAL A 28 -12.52 -21.91 16.70
C VAL A 28 -13.79 -21.80 15.86
N ALA A 29 -14.56 -20.73 16.04
CA ALA A 29 -15.80 -20.48 15.30
C ALA A 29 -15.54 -20.20 13.80
N GLU A 30 -14.53 -19.38 13.47
CA GLU A 30 -14.12 -19.11 12.09
C GLU A 30 -13.71 -20.39 11.37
N LEU A 31 -12.91 -21.22 12.03
CA LEU A 31 -12.44 -22.47 11.46
C LEU A 31 -13.57 -23.48 11.28
N ALA A 32 -14.47 -23.59 12.24
CA ALA A 32 -15.66 -24.45 12.15
C ALA A 32 -16.56 -24.02 10.99
N GLU A 33 -16.72 -22.74 10.76
CA GLU A 33 -17.49 -22.21 9.62
C GLU A 33 -16.84 -22.55 8.27
N ILE A 34 -15.51 -22.45 8.16
CA ILE A 34 -14.77 -22.88 6.94
C ILE A 34 -15.03 -24.38 6.66
N LEU A 35 -15.03 -25.21 7.67
CA LEU A 35 -15.27 -26.65 7.54
C LEU A 35 -16.70 -26.99 7.10
N ALA A 36 -17.66 -26.07 7.31
CA ALA A 36 -19.04 -26.25 6.86
C ALA A 36 -19.26 -25.94 5.37
N PHE A 37 -18.24 -25.45 4.64
CA PHE A 37 -18.36 -25.24 3.19
C PHE A 37 -18.05 -26.49 2.38
N ASP A 38 -18.86 -26.73 1.32
CA ASP A 38 -18.59 -27.76 0.32
C ASP A 38 -17.81 -27.19 -0.85
N PHE A 39 -16.52 -27.46 -0.87
CA PHE A 39 -15.60 -27.03 -1.93
C PHE A 39 -15.64 -27.94 -3.17
N ASN A 40 -16.27 -29.12 -3.10
CA ASN A 40 -16.32 -30.05 -4.24
C ASN A 40 -17.41 -29.63 -5.25
N GLU A 41 -18.42 -28.91 -4.80
CA GLU A 41 -19.49 -28.37 -5.65
C GLU A 41 -19.29 -26.89 -6.02
N ALA A 42 -18.06 -26.36 -5.87
CA ALA A 42 -17.72 -24.97 -6.11
C ALA A 42 -17.87 -24.62 -7.61
N LYS A 43 -19.08 -24.26 -8.04
CA LYS A 43 -19.30 -23.69 -9.37
C LYS A 43 -18.83 -22.24 -9.40
N GLY A 44 -17.96 -21.90 -10.38
CA GLY A 44 -17.39 -20.54 -10.47
C GLY A 44 -16.46 -20.16 -9.31
N GLY A 45 -15.84 -21.14 -8.66
CA GLY A 45 -14.88 -20.92 -7.58
C GLY A 45 -15.47 -20.59 -6.20
N ILE A 46 -16.81 -20.54 -6.05
CA ILE A 46 -17.47 -20.21 -4.78
C ILE A 46 -18.09 -21.48 -4.17
N PRO A 47 -17.62 -21.92 -2.99
CA PRO A 47 -18.18 -23.06 -2.30
C PRO A 47 -19.54 -22.73 -1.67
N LYS A 48 -20.39 -23.75 -1.54
CA LYS A 48 -21.69 -23.61 -0.89
C LYS A 48 -21.61 -24.00 0.57
N LEU A 49 -22.32 -23.26 1.41
CA LEU A 49 -22.50 -23.65 2.78
C LEU A 49 -23.39 -24.90 2.87
N ASN A 50 -22.91 -25.93 3.52
CA ASN A 50 -23.72 -27.11 3.84
C ASN A 50 -24.21 -27.00 5.30
N ALA A 51 -25.46 -26.62 5.48
CA ALA A 51 -26.04 -26.42 6.80
C ALA A 51 -25.97 -27.68 7.69
N SER A 52 -25.97 -28.88 7.07
CA SER A 52 -25.87 -30.15 7.82
C SER A 52 -24.46 -30.43 8.35
N TRP A 53 -23.44 -29.67 7.90
CA TRP A 53 -22.06 -29.77 8.38
C TRP A 53 -21.75 -28.74 9.45
N ARG A 54 -22.71 -27.91 9.85
CA ARG A 54 -22.56 -27.00 10.99
C ARG A 54 -22.57 -27.81 12.30
N TRP A 55 -21.62 -27.50 13.12
CA TRP A 55 -21.46 -28.14 14.43
C TRP A 55 -22.03 -27.23 15.52
N ASP A 56 -22.84 -27.80 16.43
CA ASP A 56 -23.34 -27.07 17.59
C ASP A 56 -22.21 -26.78 18.60
N ASP A 57 -21.20 -27.66 18.64
CA ASP A 57 -19.98 -27.49 19.43
C ASP A 57 -18.77 -27.33 18.49
N HIS A 58 -18.36 -26.10 18.31
CA HIS A 58 -17.26 -25.72 17.44
C HIS A 58 -15.90 -26.24 17.90
N GLU A 59 -15.67 -26.28 19.26
CA GLU A 59 -14.43 -26.82 19.83
C GLU A 59 -14.30 -28.31 19.55
N GLN A 60 -15.40 -29.05 19.77
CA GLN A 60 -15.42 -30.47 19.49
C GLN A 60 -15.22 -30.77 18.00
N ALA A 61 -15.76 -29.93 17.10
CA ALA A 61 -15.55 -30.04 15.68
C ALA A 61 -14.06 -29.98 15.32
N VAL A 62 -13.35 -28.97 15.82
CA VAL A 62 -11.93 -28.76 15.57
C VAL A 62 -11.08 -29.89 16.21
N LEU A 63 -11.31 -30.20 17.46
CA LEU A 63 -10.53 -31.22 18.19
C LEU A 63 -10.76 -32.63 17.65
N SER A 64 -11.99 -32.98 17.25
CA SER A 64 -12.27 -34.30 16.65
C SER A 64 -11.57 -34.48 15.30
N THR A 65 -11.24 -33.37 14.63
CA THR A 65 -10.63 -33.37 13.32
C THR A 65 -9.11 -33.54 13.38
N CYS A 66 -8.39 -32.87 14.30
CA CYS A 66 -6.91 -32.82 14.33
C CYS A 66 -6.28 -32.65 15.72
N SER A 67 -6.82 -33.26 16.80
CA SER A 67 -6.41 -33.05 18.19
C SER A 67 -4.92 -33.18 18.50
N SER A 68 -4.17 -33.97 17.73
CA SER A 68 -2.74 -34.18 17.96
C SER A 68 -1.82 -33.14 17.29
N LEU A 69 -2.33 -32.38 16.34
CA LEU A 69 -1.54 -31.44 15.54
C LEU A 69 -1.86 -29.99 15.88
N VAL A 70 -2.99 -29.74 16.52
CA VAL A 70 -3.46 -28.39 16.85
C VAL A 70 -3.79 -28.28 18.32
N THR A 71 -3.72 -27.07 18.86
CA THR A 71 -4.17 -26.72 20.20
C THR A 71 -5.13 -25.55 20.14
N ILE A 72 -6.11 -25.55 21.05
CA ILE A 72 -6.97 -24.40 21.26
C ILE A 72 -6.39 -23.60 22.45
N VAL A 73 -6.15 -22.31 22.18
CA VAL A 73 -5.59 -21.40 23.17
C VAL A 73 -6.66 -20.37 23.56
N PRO A 74 -6.92 -20.19 24.85
CA PRO A 74 -7.82 -19.14 25.31
C PRO A 74 -7.35 -17.76 24.84
N ASN A 75 -8.28 -16.93 24.42
CA ASN A 75 -8.04 -15.55 24.02
C ASN A 75 -9.19 -14.68 24.54
N ASP A 76 -8.96 -13.39 24.79
CA ASP A 76 -9.91 -12.46 25.45
C ASP A 76 -11.27 -12.30 24.74
N GLY A 77 -11.39 -12.66 23.46
CA GLY A 77 -12.67 -12.62 22.71
C GLY A 77 -13.21 -14.00 22.39
N SER A 78 -12.44 -14.78 21.67
CA SER A 78 -12.82 -16.13 21.22
C SER A 78 -11.58 -17.02 21.23
N PRO A 79 -11.69 -18.31 21.63
CA PRO A 79 -10.56 -19.22 21.60
C PRO A 79 -10.03 -19.37 20.19
N ILE A 80 -8.70 -19.36 20.05
CA ILE A 80 -8.00 -19.47 18.78
C ILE A 80 -7.37 -20.83 18.59
N VAL A 81 -7.21 -21.24 17.32
CA VAL A 81 -6.60 -22.52 16.95
C VAL A 81 -5.21 -22.26 16.39
N GLN A 82 -4.23 -23.04 16.84
CA GLN A 82 -2.88 -22.97 16.33
C GLN A 82 -2.23 -24.36 16.27
N PHE A 83 -1.12 -24.48 15.53
CA PHE A 83 -0.34 -25.71 15.54
C PHE A 83 0.23 -25.97 16.95
N SER A 84 0.17 -27.22 17.38
CA SER A 84 0.75 -27.66 18.66
C SER A 84 2.25 -27.40 18.75
N HIS A 85 2.94 -27.38 17.61
CA HIS A 85 4.35 -27.04 17.48
C HIS A 85 4.62 -26.44 16.12
N PHE A 86 5.49 -25.41 16.05
CA PHE A 86 5.82 -24.70 14.79
C PHE A 86 6.39 -25.65 13.70
N SER A 87 7.13 -26.69 14.09
CA SER A 87 7.69 -27.66 13.15
C SER A 87 6.62 -28.47 12.39
N VAL A 88 5.37 -28.50 12.87
CA VAL A 88 4.28 -29.15 12.12
C VAL A 88 3.99 -28.39 10.85
N LYS A 89 3.87 -27.05 10.92
CA LYS A 89 3.69 -26.20 9.76
C LYS A 89 4.84 -26.34 8.76
N GLU A 90 6.08 -26.23 9.24
CA GLU A 90 7.28 -26.36 8.41
C GLU A 90 7.36 -27.73 7.72
N PHE A 91 7.04 -28.79 8.43
CA PHE A 91 7.02 -30.14 7.87
C PHE A 91 5.95 -30.30 6.79
N LEU A 92 4.72 -29.80 7.02
CA LEU A 92 3.63 -29.91 6.06
C LEU A 92 3.90 -29.16 4.74
N MET A 93 4.70 -28.10 4.77
CA MET A 93 5.11 -27.31 3.59
C MET A 93 6.45 -27.75 2.98
N SER A 94 7.15 -28.71 3.59
CA SER A 94 8.51 -29.05 3.18
C SER A 94 8.57 -29.84 1.87
N ASP A 95 9.58 -29.58 1.05
CA ASP A 95 9.91 -30.38 -0.14
C ASP A 95 10.14 -31.86 0.20
N ARG A 96 10.63 -32.14 1.41
CA ARG A 96 10.80 -33.50 1.91
C ARG A 96 9.48 -34.27 1.95
N LEU A 97 8.38 -33.59 2.35
CA LEU A 97 7.06 -34.19 2.34
C LEU A 97 6.51 -34.29 0.92
N ALA A 98 6.68 -33.26 0.10
CA ALA A 98 6.25 -33.22 -1.29
C ALA A 98 6.87 -34.36 -2.13
N THR A 99 8.13 -34.67 -1.89
CA THR A 99 8.88 -35.71 -2.63
C THR A 99 8.83 -37.10 -1.99
N SER A 100 8.10 -37.27 -0.91
CA SER A 100 7.92 -38.54 -0.20
C SER A 100 7.08 -39.53 -1.00
N ARG A 101 6.96 -40.79 -0.49
CA ARG A 101 6.07 -41.79 -1.09
C ARG A 101 4.63 -41.26 -1.21
N ARG A 102 3.92 -41.62 -2.27
CA ARG A 102 2.58 -41.15 -2.60
C ARG A 102 1.58 -41.14 -1.42
N GLU A 103 1.68 -42.14 -0.56
CA GLU A 103 0.83 -42.28 0.65
C GLU A 103 1.07 -41.17 1.69
N ILE A 104 2.24 -40.54 1.68
CA ILE A 104 2.66 -39.51 2.61
C ILE A 104 2.64 -38.13 1.93
N SER A 105 3.05 -38.04 0.67
CA SER A 105 3.10 -36.78 -0.07
C SER A 105 1.72 -36.15 -0.27
N GLN A 106 0.63 -36.91 -0.20
CA GLN A 106 -0.73 -36.38 -0.25
C GLN A 106 -1.06 -35.41 0.91
N TYR A 107 -0.25 -35.36 1.98
CA TYR A 107 -0.40 -34.43 3.10
C TYR A 107 0.45 -33.16 2.95
N HIS A 108 1.20 -33.06 1.86
CA HIS A 108 1.92 -31.83 1.55
C HIS A 108 0.93 -30.69 1.26
N ILE A 109 1.11 -29.55 1.92
CA ILE A 109 0.27 -28.36 1.74
C ILE A 109 0.91 -27.46 0.70
N SER A 110 0.24 -27.32 -0.43
CA SER A 110 0.51 -26.29 -1.43
C SER A 110 0.01 -24.94 -0.90
N LEU A 111 0.87 -23.93 -0.93
CA LEU A 111 0.46 -22.57 -0.54
C LEU A 111 -0.62 -22.02 -1.47
N LEU A 112 -0.54 -22.33 -2.76
CA LEU A 112 -1.53 -21.95 -3.75
C LEU A 112 -2.93 -22.48 -3.40
N ASP A 113 -3.03 -23.78 -3.11
CA ASP A 113 -4.31 -24.40 -2.75
C ASP A 113 -4.84 -23.87 -1.42
N ALA A 114 -3.96 -23.63 -0.45
CA ALA A 114 -4.32 -23.11 0.86
C ALA A 114 -4.86 -21.66 0.79
N HIS A 115 -4.18 -20.78 0.03
CA HIS A 115 -4.67 -19.41 -0.20
C HIS A 115 -5.97 -19.42 -1.01
N THR A 116 -6.09 -20.31 -2.02
CA THR A 116 -7.32 -20.46 -2.82
C THR A 116 -8.49 -20.82 -1.93
N LEU A 117 -8.32 -21.80 -1.03
CA LEU A 117 -9.36 -22.24 -0.12
C LEU A 117 -9.84 -21.12 0.80
N LEU A 118 -8.92 -20.37 1.42
CA LEU A 118 -9.31 -19.25 2.30
C LEU A 118 -9.97 -18.10 1.52
N ALA A 119 -9.48 -17.79 0.33
CA ALA A 119 -10.11 -16.78 -0.51
C ALA A 119 -11.53 -17.18 -0.92
N GLN A 120 -11.74 -18.45 -1.32
CA GLN A 120 -13.04 -19.00 -1.65
C GLN A 120 -14.02 -18.97 -0.48
N ALA A 121 -13.58 -19.43 0.71
CA ALA A 121 -14.41 -19.42 1.92
C ALA A 121 -14.80 -17.98 2.30
N SER A 122 -13.84 -17.05 2.26
CA SER A 122 -14.08 -15.64 2.56
C SER A 122 -15.08 -15.01 1.58
N LEU A 123 -14.92 -15.21 0.28
CA LEU A 123 -15.87 -14.73 -0.72
C LEU A 123 -17.24 -15.35 -0.54
N ALA A 124 -17.32 -16.65 -0.23
CA ALA A 124 -18.59 -17.33 -0.01
C ALA A 124 -19.39 -16.73 1.16
N VAL A 125 -18.68 -16.31 2.24
CA VAL A 125 -19.34 -15.61 3.36
C VAL A 125 -19.80 -14.23 2.99
N LEU A 126 -18.96 -13.45 2.27
CA LEU A 126 -19.28 -12.09 1.86
C LEU A 126 -20.40 -11.98 0.82
N LEU A 127 -20.67 -13.08 0.08
CA LEU A 127 -21.74 -13.17 -0.92
C LEU A 127 -23.04 -13.76 -0.36
N ARG A 128 -23.15 -13.94 0.96
CA ARG A 128 -24.41 -14.36 1.60
C ARG A 128 -25.40 -13.20 1.62
N ASP A 129 -26.64 -13.53 1.35
CA ASP A 129 -27.74 -12.60 1.55
C ASP A 129 -28.29 -12.78 2.97
N PRO A 130 -28.14 -11.79 3.85
CA PRO A 130 -28.59 -11.87 5.22
C PRO A 130 -30.12 -12.05 5.32
N ASP A 131 -30.88 -11.60 4.33
CA ASP A 131 -32.34 -11.70 4.29
C ASP A 131 -32.83 -13.09 3.82
N VAL A 132 -32.01 -13.80 3.03
CA VAL A 132 -32.39 -15.11 2.44
C VAL A 132 -31.93 -16.27 3.33
N ASP A 133 -30.74 -16.16 3.95
CA ASP A 133 -30.14 -17.26 4.71
C ASP A 133 -30.65 -17.36 6.17
N GLY A 134 -31.54 -16.47 6.59
CA GLY A 134 -32.20 -16.51 7.90
C GLY A 134 -31.25 -16.35 9.11
N LEU A 135 -30.04 -15.85 8.86
CA LEU A 135 -29.02 -15.69 9.86
C LEU A 135 -28.88 -14.21 10.19
N ALA A 136 -29.44 -13.81 11.32
CA ALA A 136 -29.27 -12.48 11.91
C ALA A 136 -27.79 -12.17 12.27
N ASP A 137 -26.90 -13.13 12.05
CA ASP A 137 -25.48 -13.04 12.40
C ASP A 137 -24.64 -13.20 11.13
N SER A 138 -23.77 -12.26 10.86
CA SER A 138 -22.87 -12.19 9.68
C SER A 138 -21.90 -13.38 9.55
N GLY A 139 -21.97 -14.36 10.46
CA GLY A 139 -21.08 -15.51 10.52
C GLY A 139 -19.71 -15.17 11.14
N ALA A 140 -19.14 -16.12 11.86
CA ALA A 140 -17.85 -15.91 12.53
C ALA A 140 -16.71 -15.53 11.59
N LEU A 141 -16.75 -16.07 10.36
CA LEU A 141 -15.72 -15.85 9.32
C LEU A 141 -15.86 -14.49 8.58
N ALA A 142 -16.96 -13.76 8.74
CA ALA A 142 -17.23 -12.57 7.96
C ALA A 142 -16.21 -11.45 8.17
N GLU A 143 -15.81 -11.20 9.41
CA GLU A 143 -14.78 -10.19 9.74
C GLU A 143 -13.41 -10.57 9.15
N TYR A 144 -12.98 -11.82 9.38
CA TYR A 144 -11.74 -12.32 8.78
C TYR A 144 -11.80 -12.25 7.26
N GLY A 145 -12.92 -12.70 6.67
CA GLY A 145 -13.13 -12.67 5.24
C GLY A 145 -13.05 -11.26 4.69
N ALA A 146 -13.73 -10.30 5.31
CA ALA A 146 -13.74 -8.91 4.85
C ALA A 146 -12.34 -8.27 4.87
N GLU A 147 -11.54 -8.56 5.90
CA GLU A 147 -10.21 -8.00 6.10
C GLU A 147 -9.14 -8.64 5.20
N HIS A 148 -9.19 -9.97 5.02
CA HIS A 148 -8.04 -10.72 4.50
C HIS A 148 -8.24 -11.39 3.14
N TRP A 149 -9.47 -11.47 2.59
CA TRP A 149 -9.70 -12.19 1.33
C TRP A 149 -8.87 -11.65 0.18
N THR A 150 -8.66 -10.32 0.12
CA THR A 150 -7.87 -9.68 -0.94
C THR A 150 -6.40 -10.08 -0.89
N THR A 151 -5.86 -10.29 0.32
CA THR A 151 -4.48 -10.77 0.50
C THR A 151 -4.33 -12.19 -0.03
N HIS A 152 -5.29 -13.06 0.27
CA HIS A 152 -5.28 -14.43 -0.26
C HIS A 152 -5.52 -14.46 -1.77
N ALA A 153 -6.43 -13.65 -2.29
CA ALA A 153 -6.75 -13.59 -3.71
C ALA A 153 -5.57 -13.07 -4.57
N ARG A 154 -4.65 -12.28 -4.00
CA ARG A 154 -3.45 -11.77 -4.70
C ARG A 154 -2.33 -12.80 -4.82
N PHE A 155 -2.41 -13.91 -4.08
CA PHE A 155 -1.38 -14.94 -4.15
C PHE A 155 -1.43 -15.63 -5.53
N GLU A 156 -0.32 -15.66 -6.25
CA GLU A 156 -0.10 -16.40 -7.50
C GLU A 156 -1.32 -16.57 -8.41
N ASN A 157 -1.84 -15.77 -9.16
CA ASN A 157 -2.92 -15.97 -10.15
C ASN A 157 -4.23 -16.66 -9.65
N ILE A 158 -4.48 -16.65 -8.33
CA ILE A 158 -5.72 -17.20 -7.75
C ILE A 158 -6.96 -16.45 -8.27
N THR A 159 -6.81 -15.19 -8.65
CA THR A 159 -7.91 -14.34 -9.15
C THR A 159 -8.70 -14.97 -10.28
N SER A 160 -8.04 -15.72 -11.18
CA SER A 160 -8.72 -16.41 -12.27
C SER A 160 -9.69 -17.49 -11.79
N GLN A 161 -9.37 -18.16 -10.67
CA GLN A 161 -10.23 -19.20 -10.06
C GLN A 161 -11.39 -18.58 -9.26
N LEU A 162 -11.25 -17.32 -8.83
CA LEU A 162 -12.24 -16.59 -8.03
C LEU A 162 -13.12 -15.65 -8.86
N ARG A 163 -12.94 -15.64 -10.16
CA ARG A 163 -13.49 -14.64 -11.08
C ARG A 163 -14.98 -14.39 -10.85
N ASP A 164 -15.80 -15.42 -10.90
CA ASP A 164 -17.26 -15.29 -10.78
C ASP A 164 -17.66 -14.71 -9.42
N GLY A 165 -16.95 -15.10 -8.35
CA GLY A 165 -17.17 -14.58 -7.00
C GLY A 165 -16.82 -13.11 -6.89
N MET A 166 -15.67 -12.73 -7.43
CA MET A 166 -15.21 -11.33 -7.44
C MET A 166 -16.13 -10.45 -8.29
N GLU A 167 -16.54 -10.91 -9.48
CA GLU A 167 -17.49 -10.20 -10.34
C GLU A 167 -18.85 -10.01 -9.64
N ASN A 168 -19.30 -11.00 -8.85
CA ASN A 168 -20.52 -10.90 -8.06
C ASN A 168 -20.38 -9.93 -6.89
N LEU A 169 -19.24 -9.98 -6.15
CA LEU A 169 -19.01 -9.09 -5.01
C LEU A 169 -18.92 -7.62 -5.45
N PHE A 170 -18.30 -7.37 -6.60
CA PHE A 170 -18.06 -6.01 -7.12
C PHE A 170 -19.17 -5.54 -8.08
N ASP A 171 -20.25 -6.29 -8.24
CA ASP A 171 -21.39 -5.87 -9.05
C ASP A 171 -22.14 -4.73 -8.34
N PRO A 172 -22.17 -3.49 -8.91
CA PRO A 172 -22.82 -2.34 -8.27
C PRO A 172 -24.34 -2.48 -8.15
N ASP A 173 -24.95 -3.40 -8.89
CA ASP A 173 -26.39 -3.68 -8.84
C ASP A 173 -26.75 -4.64 -7.69
N LYS A 174 -25.75 -5.11 -6.91
CA LYS A 174 -25.91 -6.04 -5.79
C LYS A 174 -25.51 -5.43 -4.47
N PRO A 175 -26.07 -5.88 -3.34
CA PRO A 175 -25.79 -5.31 -2.03
C PRO A 175 -24.44 -5.71 -1.45
N TYR A 176 -23.78 -6.71 -2.02
CA TYR A 176 -22.59 -7.36 -1.42
C TYR A 176 -21.39 -6.43 -1.29
N PHE A 177 -21.14 -5.59 -2.28
CA PHE A 177 -20.03 -4.65 -2.25
C PHE A 177 -20.16 -3.64 -1.10
N GLU A 178 -21.34 -3.04 -0.94
CA GLU A 178 -21.59 -2.10 0.14
C GLU A 178 -21.53 -2.78 1.53
N ALA A 179 -22.02 -4.02 1.63
CA ALA A 179 -21.94 -4.79 2.86
C ALA A 179 -20.48 -5.09 3.23
N TRP A 180 -19.66 -5.49 2.26
CA TRP A 180 -18.23 -5.72 2.47
C TRP A 180 -17.51 -4.45 2.95
N VAL A 181 -17.69 -3.31 2.27
CA VAL A 181 -17.05 -2.04 2.65
C VAL A 181 -17.48 -1.58 4.05
N LYS A 182 -18.73 -1.87 4.46
CA LYS A 182 -19.19 -1.56 5.84
C LYS A 182 -18.49 -2.43 6.90
N LEU A 183 -18.18 -3.69 6.58
CA LEU A 183 -17.44 -4.58 7.49
C LEU A 183 -15.97 -4.18 7.58
N HIS A 184 -15.37 -3.83 6.44
CA HIS A 184 -13.95 -3.50 6.37
C HIS A 184 -13.67 -2.50 5.25
N ASP A 185 -13.38 -1.26 5.61
CA ASP A 185 -13.01 -0.23 4.66
C ASP A 185 -11.48 -0.16 4.51
N MET A 186 -10.97 -0.87 3.51
CA MET A 186 -9.54 -0.88 3.16
C MET A 186 -8.98 0.53 2.87
N ASP A 187 -9.83 1.44 2.43
CA ASP A 187 -9.44 2.82 2.11
C ASP A 187 -9.14 3.61 3.39
N ALA A 188 -9.90 3.35 4.47
CA ALA A 188 -9.66 3.95 5.77
C ALA A 188 -8.35 3.45 6.43
N GLU A 189 -7.99 2.18 6.25
CA GLU A 189 -6.77 1.60 6.84
C GLU A 189 -5.47 2.13 6.22
N ASN A 190 -5.45 2.46 4.93
CA ASN A 190 -4.33 3.10 4.27
C ASN A 190 -4.02 4.50 4.85
N GLY A 191 -4.79 4.93 5.84
CA GLY A 191 -4.70 6.23 6.53
C GLY A 191 -3.56 6.43 7.50
N ARG A 192 -2.62 5.50 7.69
CA ARG A 192 -1.46 5.67 8.59
C ARG A 192 -0.48 6.77 8.17
N TYR A 193 -0.58 7.27 6.95
CA TYR A 193 0.11 8.49 6.55
C TYR A 193 -0.79 9.69 6.84
N SER A 194 -0.93 10.00 8.13
CA SER A 194 -1.63 11.18 8.61
C SER A 194 -1.01 12.41 7.96
N ARG A 195 -1.70 12.98 6.99
CA ARG A 195 -1.53 14.41 6.70
C ARG A 195 -1.80 15.16 7.99
N ARG A 196 -0.89 15.98 8.43
CA ARG A 196 -1.08 16.88 9.58
C ARG A 196 -2.22 17.92 9.39
N ASP A 197 -3.10 17.71 8.40
CA ASP A 197 -4.21 18.61 8.10
C ASP A 197 -5.44 17.80 7.67
N THR A 198 -6.06 17.12 8.62
CA THR A 198 -7.39 16.54 8.41
C THR A 198 -8.45 17.51 8.90
N ARG A 199 -8.88 18.43 8.03
CA ARG A 199 -10.17 19.14 8.22
C ARG A 199 -11.34 18.45 7.51
N HIS A 200 -11.23 17.16 7.23
CA HIS A 200 -12.37 16.37 6.78
C HIS A 200 -12.70 15.34 7.85
N THR A 201 -13.65 15.72 8.72
CA THR A 201 -14.34 14.79 9.59
C THR A 201 -15.30 13.94 8.76
N PRO A 202 -15.48 12.63 9.07
CA PRO A 202 -16.35 11.72 8.32
C PRO A 202 -17.85 12.06 8.38
N ASP A 203 -18.24 13.09 9.13
CA ASP A 203 -19.63 13.37 9.52
C ASP A 203 -20.30 14.55 8.79
N SER A 204 -19.83 14.96 7.60
CA SER A 204 -20.63 15.90 6.81
C SER A 204 -21.71 15.16 6.00
N PRO A 205 -23.00 15.59 6.02
CA PRO A 205 -24.08 14.99 5.24
C PRO A 205 -23.88 15.06 3.71
N ASP A 206 -22.93 15.84 3.24
CA ASP A 206 -22.47 15.98 1.85
C ASP A 206 -21.22 15.12 1.56
N SER A 207 -21.03 14.00 2.29
CA SER A 207 -19.93 13.08 2.03
C SER A 207 -19.91 12.67 0.55
N GLU A 208 -18.73 12.82 -0.08
CA GLU A 208 -18.45 12.39 -1.45
C GLU A 208 -19.07 11.03 -1.76
N PRO A 209 -19.48 10.76 -3.01
CA PRO A 209 -20.14 9.52 -3.36
C PRO A 209 -19.27 8.34 -2.91
N ARG A 210 -19.91 7.42 -2.16
CA ARG A 210 -19.28 6.19 -1.64
C ARG A 210 -18.38 5.58 -2.69
N ALA A 211 -17.19 5.16 -2.27
CA ALA A 211 -16.22 4.52 -3.13
C ALA A 211 -16.85 3.43 -4.00
N ARG A 212 -16.52 3.45 -5.28
CA ARG A 212 -17.19 2.59 -6.26
C ARG A 212 -16.42 1.30 -6.47
N PRO A 213 -17.07 0.21 -6.88
CA PRO A 213 -16.42 -1.08 -7.10
C PRO A 213 -15.15 -1.00 -7.94
N LEU A 214 -15.12 -0.23 -9.04
CA LEU A 214 -13.94 -0.08 -9.89
C LEU A 214 -12.74 0.55 -9.15
N TYR A 215 -12.99 1.52 -8.27
CA TYR A 215 -11.96 2.13 -7.44
C TYR A 215 -11.31 1.10 -6.51
N TYR A 216 -12.10 0.27 -5.81
CA TYR A 216 -11.58 -0.78 -4.93
C TYR A 216 -10.90 -1.91 -5.70
N ALA A 217 -11.41 -2.29 -6.87
CA ALA A 217 -10.75 -3.26 -7.73
C ALA A 217 -9.34 -2.77 -8.14
N ALA A 218 -9.22 -1.47 -8.46
CA ALA A 218 -7.95 -0.83 -8.78
C ALA A 218 -7.04 -0.70 -7.54
N LEU A 219 -7.60 -0.36 -6.37
CA LEU A 219 -6.90 -0.30 -5.08
C LEU A 219 -6.34 -1.67 -4.68
N CYS A 220 -7.04 -2.74 -5.02
CA CYS A 220 -6.60 -4.11 -4.81
C CYS A 220 -5.64 -4.64 -5.90
N GLY A 221 -5.53 -4.00 -7.04
CA GLY A 221 -4.68 -4.43 -8.15
C GLY A 221 -5.25 -5.59 -8.98
N PHE A 222 -6.56 -5.84 -8.93
CA PHE A 222 -7.23 -6.94 -9.64
C PHE A 222 -7.48 -6.57 -11.10
N LEU A 223 -6.48 -6.76 -11.96
CA LEU A 223 -6.51 -6.36 -13.36
C LEU A 223 -7.71 -6.93 -14.13
N GLU A 224 -7.99 -8.22 -14.01
CA GLU A 224 -9.10 -8.86 -14.75
C GLU A 224 -10.46 -8.29 -14.30
N LEU A 225 -10.63 -8.04 -13.01
CA LEU A 225 -11.83 -7.42 -12.46
C LEU A 225 -11.96 -5.95 -12.91
N VAL A 226 -10.85 -5.19 -12.91
CA VAL A 226 -10.82 -3.81 -13.46
C VAL A 226 -11.24 -3.84 -14.92
N ALA A 227 -10.73 -4.79 -15.71
CA ALA A 227 -11.10 -4.95 -17.11
C ALA A 227 -12.59 -5.25 -17.27
N HIS A 228 -13.12 -6.21 -16.53
CA HIS A 228 -14.54 -6.55 -16.52
C HIS A 228 -15.41 -5.33 -16.18
N LEU A 229 -15.12 -4.65 -15.07
CA LEU A 229 -15.90 -3.50 -14.60
C LEU A 229 -15.82 -2.31 -15.57
N THR A 230 -14.67 -2.05 -16.17
CA THR A 230 -14.51 -0.96 -17.14
C THR A 230 -15.32 -1.21 -18.40
N LEU A 231 -15.41 -2.46 -18.87
CA LEU A 231 -16.19 -2.82 -20.04
C LEU A 231 -17.70 -2.84 -19.74
N LYS A 232 -18.10 -3.36 -18.59
CA LYS A 232 -19.51 -3.48 -18.20
C LYS A 232 -20.11 -2.14 -17.75
N TYR A 233 -19.29 -1.31 -17.08
CA TYR A 233 -19.71 -0.03 -16.48
C TYR A 233 -18.75 1.10 -16.87
N PRO A 234 -18.63 1.47 -18.16
CA PRO A 234 -17.64 2.45 -18.63
C PRO A 234 -17.79 3.84 -18.00
N GLN A 235 -19.00 4.20 -17.53
CA GLN A 235 -19.25 5.44 -16.80
C GLN A 235 -18.47 5.54 -15.47
N TYR A 236 -17.98 4.43 -14.92
CA TYR A 236 -17.22 4.41 -13.68
C TYR A 236 -15.70 4.58 -13.88
N ALA A 237 -15.22 4.51 -15.12
CA ALA A 237 -13.77 4.60 -15.40
C ALA A 237 -13.13 5.90 -14.88
N SER A 238 -13.86 7.01 -14.98
CA SER A 238 -13.44 8.32 -14.48
C SER A 238 -14.22 8.78 -13.24
N ALA A 239 -15.04 7.90 -12.66
CA ALA A 239 -15.85 8.26 -11.50
C ALA A 239 -14.97 8.51 -10.28
N ARG A 240 -15.26 9.59 -9.56
CA ARG A 240 -14.64 9.89 -8.26
C ARG A 240 -15.31 9.03 -7.19
N GLY A 241 -14.53 8.64 -6.21
CA GLY A 241 -14.96 7.89 -5.04
C GLY A 241 -13.75 7.39 -4.27
N GLY A 242 -13.87 7.25 -2.98
CA GLY A 242 -12.78 6.87 -2.09
C GLY A 242 -11.73 7.96 -1.85
N ARG A 243 -10.82 7.68 -0.94
CA ARG A 243 -9.82 8.62 -0.40
C ARG A 243 -8.87 9.19 -1.45
N PHE A 244 -8.49 8.39 -2.42
CA PHE A 244 -7.52 8.78 -3.46
C PHE A 244 -8.18 9.34 -4.73
N GLY A 245 -9.50 9.52 -4.76
CA GLY A 245 -10.21 10.06 -5.91
C GLY A 245 -10.68 9.00 -6.90
N THR A 246 -10.00 8.76 -8.02
CA THR A 246 -10.42 7.79 -9.06
C THR A 246 -9.66 6.48 -9.00
N ALA A 247 -10.09 5.46 -9.76
CA ALA A 247 -9.40 4.18 -9.91
C ALA A 247 -7.94 4.35 -10.39
N LEU A 248 -7.65 5.34 -11.25
CA LEU A 248 -6.29 5.60 -11.72
C LEU A 248 -5.40 6.14 -10.59
N HIS A 249 -5.94 6.97 -9.70
CA HIS A 249 -5.21 7.46 -8.53
C HIS A 249 -4.85 6.33 -7.57
N SER A 250 -5.83 5.48 -7.22
CA SER A 250 -5.61 4.37 -6.29
C SER A 250 -4.60 3.35 -6.84
N ALA A 251 -4.70 3.01 -8.13
CA ALA A 251 -3.73 2.13 -8.78
C ALA A 251 -2.32 2.75 -8.82
N SER A 252 -2.22 4.06 -9.04
CA SER A 252 -0.94 4.78 -9.07
C SER A 252 -0.31 4.89 -7.69
N PHE A 253 -1.12 5.11 -6.64
CA PHE A 253 -0.65 5.11 -5.26
C PHE A 253 -0.11 3.75 -4.82
N GLN A 254 -0.76 2.66 -5.23
CA GLN A 254 -0.36 1.30 -4.88
C GLN A 254 0.74 0.72 -5.79
N GLY A 255 1.06 1.36 -6.91
CA GLY A 255 2.08 0.89 -7.84
C GLY A 255 1.63 -0.22 -8.79
N TYR A 256 0.32 -0.38 -9.03
CA TYR A 256 -0.19 -1.44 -9.90
C TYR A 256 -0.09 -1.07 -11.39
N LEU A 257 1.12 -1.16 -11.93
CA LEU A 257 1.45 -0.79 -13.31
C LEU A 257 0.48 -1.34 -14.36
N GLN A 258 0.09 -2.60 -14.25
CA GLN A 258 -0.77 -3.23 -15.26
C GLN A 258 -2.19 -2.62 -15.24
N VAL A 259 -2.70 -2.29 -14.07
CA VAL A 259 -4.00 -1.59 -13.90
C VAL A 259 -3.90 -0.17 -14.46
N VAL A 260 -2.85 0.57 -14.10
CA VAL A 260 -2.58 1.93 -14.64
C VAL A 260 -2.55 1.91 -16.16
N ARG A 261 -1.76 1.01 -16.75
CA ARG A 261 -1.64 0.86 -18.20
C ARG A 261 -2.98 0.51 -18.86
N TYR A 262 -3.75 -0.37 -18.24
CA TYR A 262 -5.07 -0.74 -18.73
C TYR A 262 -6.03 0.46 -18.75
N LEU A 263 -6.15 1.19 -17.64
CA LEU A 263 -7.04 2.35 -17.53
C LEU A 263 -6.67 3.46 -18.54
N LEU A 264 -5.37 3.75 -18.70
CA LEU A 264 -4.89 4.75 -19.66
C LEU A 264 -5.19 4.35 -21.11
N ARG A 265 -5.02 3.09 -21.48
CA ARG A 265 -5.39 2.57 -22.82
C ARG A 265 -6.88 2.64 -23.11
N HIS A 266 -7.72 2.67 -22.08
CA HIS A 266 -9.17 2.81 -22.19
C HIS A 266 -9.63 4.27 -22.02
N GLY A 267 -8.73 5.23 -22.21
CA GLY A 267 -9.06 6.65 -22.34
C GLY A 267 -9.30 7.39 -21.03
N VAL A 268 -8.90 6.83 -19.89
CA VAL A 268 -8.92 7.57 -18.63
C VAL A 268 -7.91 8.72 -18.71
N ASN A 269 -8.35 9.93 -18.33
CA ASN A 269 -7.49 11.11 -18.34
C ASN A 269 -6.31 10.92 -17.39
N VAL A 270 -5.08 10.97 -17.93
CA VAL A 270 -3.84 10.82 -17.15
C VAL A 270 -3.64 11.93 -16.11
N ASN A 271 -4.15 13.14 -16.40
CA ASN A 271 -4.08 14.33 -15.54
C ASN A 271 -5.37 14.57 -14.74
N VAL A 272 -6.14 13.51 -14.48
CA VAL A 272 -7.33 13.62 -13.63
C VAL A 272 -6.92 14.11 -12.24
N LEU A 273 -7.75 14.98 -11.63
CA LEU A 273 -7.51 15.54 -10.30
C LEU A 273 -8.44 14.89 -9.27
N ASP A 274 -7.91 14.59 -8.09
CA ASP A 274 -8.72 14.24 -6.93
C ASP A 274 -9.33 15.51 -6.26
N SER A 275 -9.99 15.36 -5.10
CA SER A 275 -10.57 16.48 -4.35
C SER A 275 -9.54 17.47 -3.78
N ALA A 276 -8.29 17.06 -3.66
CA ALA A 276 -7.16 17.86 -3.20
C ALA A 276 -6.21 18.25 -4.36
N ASN A 277 -6.70 18.26 -5.59
CA ASN A 277 -5.94 18.57 -6.81
C ASN A 277 -4.71 17.67 -7.05
N TYR A 278 -4.63 16.47 -6.43
CA TYR A 278 -3.55 15.54 -6.71
C TYR A 278 -3.81 14.81 -8.02
N THR A 279 -2.75 14.59 -8.79
CA THR A 279 -2.75 13.75 -10.00
C THR A 279 -2.29 12.34 -9.68
N PRO A 280 -2.56 11.34 -10.55
CA PRO A 280 -1.95 10.02 -10.44
C PRO A 280 -0.41 10.06 -10.38
N LEU A 281 0.21 11.00 -11.11
CA LEU A 281 1.67 11.19 -11.10
C LEU A 281 2.19 11.66 -9.74
N LEU A 282 1.47 12.55 -9.05
CA LEU A 282 1.81 12.97 -7.68
C LEU A 282 1.81 11.79 -6.72
N PHE A 283 0.79 10.95 -6.78
CA PHE A 283 0.70 9.76 -5.93
C PHE A 283 1.81 8.73 -6.22
N ALA A 284 2.08 8.44 -7.50
CA ALA A 284 3.15 7.53 -7.90
C ALA A 284 4.54 8.05 -7.50
N SER A 285 4.76 9.37 -7.63
CA SER A 285 6.01 10.03 -7.23
C SER A 285 6.20 10.03 -5.72
N TRP A 286 5.13 10.25 -4.97
CA TRP A 286 5.12 10.17 -3.52
C TRP A 286 5.55 8.80 -3.01
N GLN A 287 5.03 7.73 -3.61
CA GLN A 287 5.31 6.34 -3.20
C GLN A 287 6.60 5.76 -3.83
N GLY A 288 7.16 6.45 -4.83
CA GLY A 288 8.40 6.00 -5.48
C GLY A 288 8.21 4.90 -6.52
N HIS A 289 7.01 4.75 -7.07
CA HIS A 289 6.68 3.72 -8.06
C HIS A 289 7.22 4.08 -9.46
N LEU A 290 8.50 3.84 -9.68
CA LEU A 290 9.23 4.24 -10.88
C LEU A 290 8.53 3.83 -12.19
N ASP A 291 8.13 2.57 -12.29
CA ASP A 291 7.51 2.04 -13.51
C ASP A 291 6.15 2.69 -13.80
N VAL A 292 5.40 3.03 -12.74
CA VAL A 292 4.13 3.76 -12.86
C VAL A 292 4.37 5.20 -13.28
N VAL A 293 5.35 5.88 -12.66
CA VAL A 293 5.76 7.25 -13.06
C VAL A 293 6.14 7.28 -14.53
N GLN A 294 6.97 6.35 -14.98
CA GLN A 294 7.36 6.24 -16.38
C GLN A 294 6.14 6.04 -17.29
N CYS A 295 5.25 5.10 -16.93
CA CYS A 295 4.05 4.84 -17.71
C CYS A 295 3.13 6.07 -17.81
N LEU A 296 2.94 6.82 -16.72
CA LEU A 296 2.13 8.03 -16.70
C LEU A 296 2.73 9.13 -17.62
N LEU A 297 4.05 9.36 -17.54
CA LEU A 297 4.77 10.33 -18.39
C LEU A 297 4.71 9.95 -19.87
N GLU A 298 4.86 8.67 -20.21
CA GLU A 298 4.71 8.16 -21.59
C GLU A 298 3.28 8.39 -22.16
N HIS A 299 2.27 8.49 -21.28
CA HIS A 299 0.88 8.80 -21.67
C HIS A 299 0.52 10.29 -21.53
N GLY A 300 1.51 11.17 -21.38
CA GLY A 300 1.33 12.62 -21.39
C GLY A 300 0.91 13.20 -20.03
N ALA A 301 1.31 12.58 -18.92
CA ALA A 301 1.15 13.21 -17.62
C ALA A 301 1.97 14.52 -17.57
N ASP A 302 1.33 15.58 -17.08
CA ASP A 302 2.02 16.86 -16.85
C ASP A 302 2.92 16.75 -15.62
N VAL A 303 4.24 16.82 -15.88
CA VAL A 303 5.28 16.64 -14.86
C VAL A 303 5.31 17.78 -13.84
N ASN A 304 4.73 18.94 -14.16
CA ASN A 304 4.76 20.14 -13.34
C ASN A 304 3.39 20.51 -12.72
N LEU A 305 2.38 19.65 -12.88
CA LEU A 305 1.07 19.92 -12.34
C LEU A 305 1.10 19.83 -10.81
N LEU A 306 0.73 20.92 -10.15
CA LEU A 306 0.80 21.06 -8.71
C LEU A 306 -0.46 20.49 -8.03
N GLY A 307 -0.26 19.76 -6.95
CA GLY A 307 -1.32 19.35 -6.03
C GLY A 307 -1.65 20.43 -4.99
N ASP A 308 -2.47 20.05 -4.02
CA ASP A 308 -2.72 20.91 -2.85
C ASP A 308 -1.40 21.23 -2.15
N LEU A 309 -1.35 22.40 -1.49
CA LEU A 309 -0.12 22.93 -0.89
C LEU A 309 1.00 23.19 -1.91
N HIS A 310 0.69 23.23 -3.22
CA HIS A 310 1.61 23.46 -4.33
C HIS A 310 2.74 22.42 -4.45
N TYR A 311 2.54 21.19 -3.96
CA TYR A 311 3.54 20.15 -4.15
C TYR A 311 3.61 19.69 -5.61
N ALA A 312 4.82 19.74 -6.18
CA ALA A 312 5.14 19.13 -7.46
C ALA A 312 5.48 17.64 -7.30
N PRO A 313 5.36 16.81 -8.35
CA PRO A 313 5.85 15.42 -8.31
C PRO A 313 7.32 15.31 -7.91
N LEU A 314 8.16 16.23 -8.40
CA LEU A 314 9.59 16.30 -8.08
C LEU A 314 9.83 16.58 -6.59
N THR A 315 9.08 17.49 -6.00
CA THR A 315 9.12 17.84 -4.58
C THR A 315 8.83 16.62 -3.69
N LEU A 316 7.74 15.90 -4.01
CA LEU A 316 7.37 14.70 -3.25
C LEU A 316 8.43 13.59 -3.40
N ALA A 317 8.91 13.34 -4.61
CA ALA A 317 9.95 12.33 -4.84
C ALA A 317 11.27 12.68 -4.13
N ALA A 318 11.64 13.96 -4.09
CA ALA A 318 12.83 14.44 -3.41
C ALA A 318 12.72 14.30 -1.88
N TYR A 319 11.59 14.72 -1.29
CA TYR A 319 11.33 14.61 0.14
C TYR A 319 11.39 13.16 0.64
N TRP A 320 10.83 12.23 -0.14
CA TRP A 320 10.77 10.81 0.23
C TRP A 320 12.02 10.00 -0.17
N GLY A 321 12.99 10.61 -0.84
CA GLY A 321 14.27 9.97 -1.16
C GLY A 321 14.26 9.08 -2.39
N HIS A 322 13.31 9.24 -3.30
CA HIS A 322 13.14 8.38 -4.48
C HIS A 322 14.06 8.78 -5.63
N VAL A 323 15.36 8.50 -5.53
CA VAL A 323 16.42 8.93 -6.47
C VAL A 323 16.08 8.67 -7.93
N ASN A 324 15.60 7.45 -8.26
CA ASN A 324 15.32 7.08 -9.64
C ASN A 324 14.10 7.81 -10.20
N VAL A 325 13.09 8.08 -9.35
CA VAL A 325 11.92 8.90 -9.72
C VAL A 325 12.34 10.35 -9.96
N VAL A 326 13.16 10.92 -9.05
CA VAL A 326 13.72 12.28 -9.21
C VAL A 326 14.47 12.40 -10.55
N ARG A 327 15.33 11.44 -10.86
CA ARG A 327 16.06 11.43 -12.16
C ARG A 327 15.09 11.43 -13.33
N LEU A 328 14.12 10.52 -13.32
CA LEU A 328 13.15 10.38 -14.40
C LEU A 328 12.32 11.66 -14.60
N LEU A 329 11.86 12.28 -13.52
CA LEU A 329 11.09 13.53 -13.58
C LEU A 329 11.95 14.67 -14.16
N LEU A 330 13.21 14.82 -13.72
CA LEU A 330 14.13 15.82 -14.25
C LEU A 330 14.46 15.60 -15.72
N ASP A 331 14.65 14.35 -16.17
CA ASP A 331 14.85 14.00 -17.59
C ASP A 331 13.61 14.33 -18.44
N HIS A 332 12.42 14.45 -17.83
CA HIS A 332 11.17 14.91 -18.45
C HIS A 332 10.84 16.38 -18.17
N ASN A 333 11.85 17.20 -17.88
CA ASN A 333 11.77 18.64 -17.68
C ASN A 333 10.92 19.06 -16.45
N ALA A 334 10.97 18.32 -15.36
CA ALA A 334 10.41 18.79 -14.08
C ALA A 334 11.15 20.07 -13.64
N GLU A 335 10.39 21.05 -13.15
CA GLU A 335 10.94 22.32 -12.67
C GLU A 335 11.70 22.14 -11.35
N ALA A 336 13.06 22.17 -11.43
CA ALA A 336 13.94 21.97 -10.28
C ALA A 336 13.82 23.06 -9.19
N ASN A 337 13.16 24.17 -9.50
CA ASN A 337 12.97 25.33 -8.62
C ASN A 337 11.50 25.62 -8.30
N SER A 338 10.59 24.67 -8.56
CA SER A 338 9.18 24.81 -8.17
C SER A 338 9.09 25.04 -6.65
N GLN A 339 8.21 25.94 -6.22
CA GLN A 339 8.04 26.26 -4.82
C GLN A 339 6.69 25.73 -4.30
N ASP A 340 6.71 25.15 -3.12
CA ASP A 340 5.49 24.80 -2.41
C ASP A 340 4.87 26.03 -1.70
N LYS A 341 3.80 25.82 -0.93
CA LYS A 341 3.11 26.88 -0.18
C LYS A 341 4.00 27.61 0.86
N ASP A 342 5.05 26.98 1.33
CA ASP A 342 5.98 27.55 2.31
C ASP A 342 7.19 28.21 1.60
N GLY A 343 7.19 28.19 0.24
CA GLY A 343 8.28 28.68 -0.59
C GLY A 343 9.46 27.73 -0.66
N ASP A 344 9.32 26.52 -0.12
CA ASP A 344 10.37 25.51 -0.20
C ASP A 344 10.49 24.95 -1.60
N THR A 345 11.73 24.80 -2.10
CA THR A 345 12.03 24.13 -3.36
C THR A 345 12.36 22.65 -3.11
N PRO A 346 12.37 21.79 -4.15
CA PRO A 346 12.81 20.40 -3.98
C PRO A 346 14.16 20.25 -3.26
N LEU A 347 15.05 21.23 -3.41
CA LEU A 347 16.33 21.22 -2.71
C LEU A 347 16.19 21.51 -1.20
N HIS A 348 15.23 22.34 -0.77
CA HIS A 348 14.89 22.50 0.65
C HIS A 348 14.29 21.20 1.23
N ASP A 349 13.42 20.53 0.46
CA ASP A 349 12.75 19.32 0.91
C ASP A 349 13.69 18.13 1.10
N VAL A 350 14.75 18.02 0.29
CA VAL A 350 15.83 17.06 0.53
C VAL A 350 16.44 17.25 1.93
N MET A 351 16.51 18.48 2.46
CA MET A 351 17.07 18.74 3.78
C MET A 351 16.09 18.45 4.93
N ARG A 352 14.79 18.47 4.65
CA ARG A 352 13.75 18.26 5.66
C ARG A 352 13.39 16.79 5.90
N GLY A 353 13.51 15.94 4.90
CA GLY A 353 13.21 14.51 5.01
C GLY A 353 13.98 13.84 6.15
N ASP A 354 13.45 12.75 6.75
CA ASP A 354 14.05 12.11 7.94
C ASP A 354 14.85 10.83 7.64
N ARG A 355 14.97 10.44 6.38
CA ARG A 355 15.55 9.15 5.99
C ARG A 355 16.64 9.29 4.92
N PHE A 356 17.65 8.38 4.98
CA PHE A 356 18.60 8.05 3.91
C PHE A 356 19.57 9.14 3.45
N ASN A 357 20.69 9.31 4.18
CA ASN A 357 21.74 10.28 3.83
C ASN A 357 22.34 10.09 2.44
N ALA A 358 22.56 8.83 2.02
CA ALA A 358 23.16 8.53 0.72
C ALA A 358 22.26 8.97 -0.45
N GLU A 359 20.95 8.73 -0.34
CA GLU A 359 19.97 9.12 -1.33
C GLU A 359 19.83 10.64 -1.42
N ARG A 360 19.88 11.35 -0.29
CA ARG A 360 19.82 12.82 -0.25
C ARG A 360 20.96 13.47 -1.01
N VAL A 361 22.19 12.99 -0.82
CA VAL A 361 23.36 13.48 -1.55
C VAL A 361 23.16 13.28 -3.07
N GLN A 362 22.64 12.12 -3.47
CA GLN A 362 22.39 11.83 -4.89
C GLN A 362 21.29 12.73 -5.44
N ILE A 363 20.19 12.94 -4.71
CA ILE A 363 19.10 13.83 -5.12
C ILE A 363 19.57 15.28 -5.22
N ALA A 364 20.25 15.79 -4.20
CA ALA A 364 20.81 17.14 -4.22
C ALA A 364 21.74 17.35 -5.43
N ARG A 365 22.59 16.36 -5.70
CA ARG A 365 23.46 16.39 -6.90
C ARG A 365 22.69 16.41 -8.19
N LEU A 366 21.63 15.61 -8.32
CA LEU A 366 20.76 15.61 -9.49
C LEU A 366 20.05 16.95 -9.66
N LEU A 367 19.46 17.50 -8.61
CA LEU A 367 18.79 18.79 -8.62
C LEU A 367 19.74 19.92 -9.05
N LEU A 368 20.92 20.00 -8.44
CA LEU A 368 21.92 21.01 -8.77
C LEU A 368 22.41 20.88 -10.23
N LYS A 369 22.62 19.64 -10.70
CA LYS A 369 22.98 19.37 -12.11
C LYS A 369 21.90 19.86 -13.09
N HIS A 370 20.62 19.81 -12.69
CA HIS A 370 19.49 20.26 -13.49
C HIS A 370 19.05 21.71 -13.19
N GLY A 371 19.94 22.52 -12.60
CA GLY A 371 19.74 23.95 -12.42
C GLY A 371 18.92 24.36 -11.20
N ALA A 372 18.84 23.51 -10.18
CA ALA A 372 18.30 23.94 -8.90
C ALA A 372 19.16 25.08 -8.31
N ASN A 373 18.50 26.13 -7.84
CA ASN A 373 19.18 27.27 -7.24
C ASN A 373 19.60 26.96 -5.81
N PRO A 374 20.90 26.84 -5.51
CA PRO A 374 21.36 26.55 -4.15
C PRO A 374 21.11 27.69 -3.14
N ASN A 375 20.77 28.89 -3.67
CA ASN A 375 20.49 30.09 -2.88
C ASN A 375 18.99 30.46 -2.90
N ALA A 376 18.11 29.54 -3.32
CA ALA A 376 16.68 29.77 -3.26
C ALA A 376 16.24 30.07 -1.82
N ARG A 377 15.29 30.99 -1.65
CA ARG A 377 14.78 31.40 -0.36
C ARG A 377 13.31 31.00 -0.21
N ASN A 378 13.00 30.35 0.87
CA ASN A 378 11.61 30.09 1.23
C ASN A 378 10.92 31.32 1.88
N HIS A 379 9.67 31.21 2.29
CA HIS A 379 8.90 32.35 2.81
C HIS A 379 9.47 32.92 4.13
N ILE A 380 10.25 32.15 4.89
CA ILE A 380 10.99 32.61 6.07
C ILE A 380 12.45 32.94 5.76
N LEU A 381 12.75 33.23 4.50
CA LEU A 381 14.03 33.61 3.94
C LEU A 381 15.18 32.60 4.19
N GLN A 382 14.85 31.36 4.55
CA GLN A 382 15.85 30.29 4.67
C GLN A 382 16.31 29.82 3.30
N THR A 383 17.59 29.56 3.15
CA THR A 383 18.18 28.84 2.02
C THR A 383 18.38 27.35 2.38
N PRO A 384 18.61 26.47 1.41
CA PRO A 384 18.99 25.08 1.69
C PRO A 384 20.18 24.99 2.68
N LEU A 385 21.13 25.93 2.59
CA LEU A 385 22.28 25.98 3.48
C LEU A 385 21.90 26.25 4.95
N HIS A 386 20.87 27.04 5.23
CA HIS A 386 20.35 27.23 6.58
C HIS A 386 19.83 25.91 7.17
N LEU A 387 19.06 25.15 6.37
CA LEU A 387 18.48 23.87 6.81
C LEU A 387 19.55 22.81 7.08
N VAL A 388 20.55 22.71 6.20
CA VAL A 388 21.69 21.80 6.39
C VAL A 388 22.47 22.15 7.64
N SER A 389 22.62 23.45 7.94
CA SER A 389 23.40 23.92 9.11
C SER A 389 22.79 23.51 10.45
N GLU A 390 21.53 23.10 10.46
CA GLU A 390 20.84 22.61 11.66
C GLU A 390 20.92 21.07 11.84
N ARG A 391 21.64 20.35 10.96
CA ARG A 391 21.59 18.88 10.89
C ARG A 391 22.96 18.27 10.62
N GLU A 392 23.55 17.64 11.64
CA GLU A 392 24.86 16.97 11.52
C GLU A 392 24.87 15.79 10.54
N ASP A 393 23.74 15.15 10.35
CA ASP A 393 23.59 14.02 9.43
C ASP A 393 23.70 14.41 7.95
N LEU A 394 23.78 15.72 7.62
CA LEU A 394 23.81 16.24 6.25
C LEU A 394 25.19 16.80 5.83
N LEU A 395 26.28 16.41 6.48
CA LEU A 395 27.64 16.91 6.17
C LEU A 395 28.03 16.75 4.70
N ASP A 396 27.70 15.65 4.06
CA ASP A 396 28.04 15.43 2.66
C ASP A 396 27.21 16.32 1.72
N VAL A 397 25.96 16.61 2.09
CA VAL A 397 25.12 17.58 1.36
C VAL A 397 25.65 18.99 1.57
N LEU A 398 26.11 19.35 2.78
CA LEU A 398 26.77 20.62 3.06
C LEU A 398 27.97 20.85 2.12
N ARG A 399 28.87 19.85 2.04
CA ARG A 399 30.05 19.92 1.14
C ARG A 399 29.63 20.14 -0.30
N LEU A 400 28.60 19.41 -0.74
CA LEU A 400 28.06 19.56 -2.10
C LEU A 400 27.50 20.97 -2.35
N LEU A 401 26.76 21.54 -1.42
CA LEU A 401 26.24 22.90 -1.54
C LEU A 401 27.37 23.94 -1.61
N LEU A 402 28.40 23.80 -0.76
CA LEU A 402 29.56 24.68 -0.74
C LEU A 402 30.35 24.66 -2.06
N GLU A 403 30.39 23.52 -2.76
CA GLU A 403 30.98 23.38 -4.11
C GLU A 403 30.19 24.13 -5.19
N HIS A 404 28.90 24.42 -4.95
CA HIS A 404 28.00 25.03 -5.94
C HIS A 404 27.73 26.53 -5.68
N GLY A 405 28.60 27.21 -4.92
CA GLY A 405 28.55 28.67 -4.79
C GLY A 405 27.38 29.17 -3.94
N THR A 406 27.12 28.51 -2.81
CA THR A 406 26.12 28.98 -1.85
C THR A 406 26.52 30.27 -1.16
N ASP A 407 25.54 31.14 -0.92
CA ASP A 407 25.70 32.38 -0.15
C ASP A 407 25.80 32.08 1.34
N LEU A 408 27.00 32.22 1.89
CA LEU A 408 27.32 31.96 3.31
C LEU A 408 26.78 33.05 4.25
N ASP A 409 26.55 34.26 3.70
CA ASP A 409 26.13 35.43 4.46
C ASP A 409 24.60 35.70 4.34
N ALA A 410 23.89 34.84 3.63
CA ALA A 410 22.43 34.91 3.54
C ALA A 410 21.80 34.92 4.94
N LYS A 411 20.84 35.83 5.19
CA LYS A 411 20.14 35.93 6.45
C LYS A 411 18.71 35.47 6.29
N ASP A 412 18.26 34.66 7.23
CA ASP A 412 16.85 34.26 7.38
C ASP A 412 15.99 35.40 7.96
N GLU A 413 14.68 35.15 8.15
CA GLU A 413 13.76 36.10 8.75
C GLU A 413 14.18 36.57 10.17
N GLY A 414 14.84 35.70 10.94
CA GLY A 414 15.41 36.00 12.25
C GLY A 414 16.76 36.75 12.20
N GLY A 415 17.25 37.09 10.98
CA GLY A 415 18.54 37.76 10.76
C GLY A 415 19.76 36.85 10.96
N LYS A 416 19.58 35.55 11.15
CA LYS A 416 20.65 34.59 11.36
C LYS A 416 21.22 34.07 10.03
N THR A 417 22.55 33.94 9.99
CA THR A 417 23.24 33.25 8.89
C THR A 417 23.33 31.73 9.14
N PRO A 418 23.61 30.90 8.10
CA PRO A 418 23.87 29.47 8.28
C PRO A 418 24.91 29.17 9.36
N LEU A 419 25.96 29.95 9.42
CA LEU A 419 27.00 29.85 10.47
C LEU A 419 26.44 30.09 11.87
N GLN A 420 25.60 31.12 12.05
CA GLN A 420 24.98 31.40 13.34
C GLN A 420 24.02 30.27 13.77
N ARG A 421 23.32 29.68 12.84
CA ARG A 421 22.46 28.53 13.11
C ARG A 421 23.21 27.28 13.52
N SER A 422 24.37 26.99 12.89
CA SER A 422 25.24 25.87 13.29
C SER A 422 25.81 26.05 14.69
N LEU A 423 26.19 27.28 15.03
CA LEU A 423 26.67 27.64 16.38
C LEU A 423 25.55 27.47 17.43
N ASP A 424 24.34 27.96 17.15
CA ASP A 424 23.20 27.83 18.06
C ASP A 424 22.81 26.37 18.34
N LYS A 425 23.06 25.49 17.40
CA LYS A 425 22.81 24.05 17.50
C LYS A 425 24.00 23.26 18.10
N GLY A 426 25.18 23.86 18.16
CA GLY A 426 26.41 23.22 18.65
C GLY A 426 27.00 22.21 17.64
N HIS A 427 26.81 22.43 16.37
CA HIS A 427 27.30 21.54 15.29
C HIS A 427 28.73 21.92 14.88
N ASP A 428 29.71 21.44 15.62
CA ASP A 428 31.11 21.86 15.49
C ASP A 428 31.73 21.62 14.12
N GLU A 429 31.46 20.45 13.52
CA GLU A 429 32.00 20.09 12.18
C GLU A 429 31.38 20.94 11.06
N ILE A 430 30.09 21.22 11.12
CA ILE A 430 29.41 22.12 10.19
C ILE A 430 30.00 23.54 10.34
N THR A 431 30.10 24.01 11.56
CA THR A 431 30.68 25.33 11.89
C THR A 431 32.10 25.47 11.34
N ARG A 432 32.94 24.44 11.54
CA ARG A 432 34.31 24.41 11.00
C ARG A 432 34.31 24.51 9.46
N LEU A 433 33.51 23.72 8.78
CA LEU A 433 33.43 23.73 7.30
C LEU A 433 32.94 25.07 6.76
N LEU A 434 31.96 25.70 7.39
CA LEU A 434 31.46 27.03 6.99
C LEU A 434 32.53 28.09 7.16
N LEU A 435 33.32 28.12 8.28
CA LEU A 435 34.41 29.04 8.51
C LEU A 435 35.56 28.83 7.53
N GLU A 436 35.91 27.60 7.21
CA GLU A 436 36.95 27.30 6.22
C GLU A 436 36.60 27.84 4.83
N HIS A 437 35.29 27.81 4.46
CA HIS A 437 34.84 28.31 3.16
C HIS A 437 34.65 29.83 3.15
N SER A 438 34.27 30.45 4.24
CA SER A 438 34.18 31.93 4.35
C SER A 438 35.53 32.61 4.23
N ASN A 439 36.63 31.95 4.61
CA ASN A 439 37.98 32.47 4.57
C ASN A 439 38.73 32.20 3.24
N LYS A 440 38.11 31.49 2.28
CA LYS A 440 38.71 31.31 0.95
C LYS A 440 38.56 32.61 0.14
N PRO A 441 39.64 33.20 -0.42
CA PRO A 441 39.47 34.31 -1.36
C PRO A 441 38.65 33.83 -2.56
N ILE A 442 37.72 34.67 -3.00
CA ILE A 442 36.89 34.43 -4.21
C ILE A 442 37.83 34.31 -5.40
N SER A 443 38.27 33.10 -5.72
CA SER A 443 39.11 32.85 -6.90
C SER A 443 38.15 32.76 -8.09
N GLY A 444 37.94 33.88 -8.82
CA GLY A 444 37.19 33.80 -10.08
C GLY A 444 36.50 35.07 -10.51
N SER A 445 37.17 36.21 -10.45
CA SER A 445 36.89 37.26 -11.47
C SER A 445 38.09 37.30 -12.41
N VAL A 446 38.02 36.50 -13.45
CA VAL A 446 38.89 36.69 -14.59
C VAL A 446 38.06 37.33 -15.68
N ALA A 447 38.55 38.47 -16.10
CA ALA A 447 38.11 39.41 -17.13
C ALA A 447 37.50 38.81 -18.41
#